data_12476183b78882243a1424be61c3136a
#
_entry.id   12476183b78882243a1424be61c3136a
#
_cell.length_a   1.000
_cell.length_b   1.000
_cell.length_c   1.000
_cell.angle_alpha   90.00
_cell.angle_beta   90.00
_cell.angle_gamma   90.00
#
_symmetry.space_group_name_H-M   'P 1'
#
loop_
_entity.id
_entity.type
_entity.pdbx_description
1 polymer ?
#
loop_
_entity_poly.entity_id
_entity_poly.type
_entity_poly.pdbx_seq_one_letter_code
_entity_poly.pdbx_strand_id
1 'polypeptide(L)'
;MKQTGILAVAVAGLIATPAVAQVKFSATPILQSGATVGGVSIAYPKTGSAELTAVRLDIGPGGETGRHMHPYPTLVYVLEGEIEVDMDGGMVHSYKAGDSFLMVVNTWTNAKNTGTMPARVLVVYIGVHGKPNLVRPK
;
A
#
# COMPACT_ATOMS: atom_id res chain seq x y z
N MET A 1 50.45 -53.46 34.63
CA MET A 1 49.87 -52.13 34.23
C MET A 1 48.89 -52.36 33.12
N LYS A 2 47.59 -52.22 33.34
CA LYS A 2 46.52 -52.38 32.33
C LYS A 2 46.07 -50.98 31.90
N GLN A 3 46.32 -50.59 30.65
CA GLN A 3 45.80 -49.36 30.11
C GLN A 3 44.38 -49.61 29.61
N THR A 4 43.42 -48.87 30.13
CA THR A 4 42.02 -48.88 29.71
C THR A 4 41.86 -47.74 28.70
N GLY A 5 41.69 -48.12 27.40
CA GLY A 5 41.40 -47.17 26.33
C GLY A 5 39.93 -46.74 26.37
N ILE A 6 39.68 -45.44 26.47
CA ILE A 6 38.34 -44.83 26.36
C ILE A 6 38.05 -44.57 24.90
N LEU A 7 37.04 -45.26 24.36
CA LEU A 7 36.56 -45.04 22.99
C LEU A 7 35.55 -43.87 23.00
N ALA A 8 35.94 -42.74 22.43
CA ALA A 8 35.01 -41.59 22.26
C ALA A 8 34.17 -41.78 21.00
N VAL A 9 32.88 -41.98 21.15
CA VAL A 9 31.91 -42.01 20.04
C VAL A 9 31.47 -40.60 19.74
N ALA A 10 31.88 -40.01 18.61
CA ALA A 10 31.41 -38.77 18.13
C ALA A 10 30.04 -38.95 17.40
N VAL A 11 28.97 -38.46 18.01
CA VAL A 11 27.65 -38.40 17.35
C VAL A 11 27.59 -37.14 16.49
N ALA A 12 27.74 -37.29 15.19
CA ALA A 12 27.50 -36.19 14.24
C ALA A 12 25.98 -36.01 14.06
N GLY A 13 25.41 -35.00 14.71
CA GLY A 13 24.02 -34.61 14.51
C GLY A 13 23.86 -33.97 13.13
N LEU A 14 23.10 -34.59 12.22
CA LEU A 14 22.64 -33.94 11.00
C LEU A 14 21.61 -32.86 11.38
N ILE A 15 21.99 -31.59 11.25
CA ILE A 15 21.05 -30.47 11.32
C ILE A 15 20.37 -30.41 9.94
N ALA A 16 19.15 -30.97 9.83
CA ALA A 16 18.33 -30.79 8.65
C ALA A 16 17.84 -29.34 8.60
N THR A 17 18.37 -28.53 7.68
CA THR A 17 17.83 -27.22 7.38
C THR A 17 16.48 -27.39 6.68
N PRO A 18 15.40 -26.73 7.11
CA PRO A 18 14.13 -26.80 6.42
C PRO A 18 14.31 -26.26 5.01
N ALA A 19 14.01 -27.05 3.99
CA ALA A 19 13.95 -26.59 2.61
C ALA A 19 12.75 -25.64 2.49
N VAL A 20 13.01 -24.35 2.32
CA VAL A 20 11.96 -23.38 1.97
C VAL A 20 11.51 -23.71 0.57
N ALA A 21 10.27 -24.19 0.43
CA ALA A 21 9.70 -24.47 -0.88
C ALA A 21 9.67 -23.17 -1.70
N GLN A 22 10.41 -23.13 -2.81
CA GLN A 22 10.44 -21.97 -3.68
C GLN A 22 9.10 -21.83 -4.41
N VAL A 23 8.37 -20.77 -4.14
CA VAL A 23 7.13 -20.46 -4.86
C VAL A 23 7.48 -20.10 -6.30
N LYS A 24 7.09 -20.97 -7.26
CA LYS A 24 7.37 -20.74 -8.69
C LYS A 24 6.54 -19.60 -9.29
N PHE A 25 5.29 -19.45 -8.83
CA PHE A 25 4.38 -18.38 -9.23
C PHE A 25 3.26 -18.26 -8.19
N SER A 26 2.88 -17.03 -7.87
CA SER A 26 1.69 -16.75 -7.06
C SER A 26 1.07 -15.42 -7.54
N ALA A 27 -0.24 -15.38 -7.65
CA ALA A 27 -1.00 -14.17 -7.93
C ALA A 27 -2.08 -14.01 -6.86
N THR A 28 -1.94 -12.97 -6.05
CA THR A 28 -2.89 -12.65 -4.98
C THR A 28 -3.55 -11.30 -5.30
N PRO A 29 -4.87 -11.25 -5.47
CA PRO A 29 -5.57 -9.97 -5.62
C PRO A 29 -5.35 -9.11 -4.37
N ILE A 30 -4.87 -7.88 -4.55
CA ILE A 30 -4.71 -6.90 -3.48
C ILE A 30 -5.88 -5.92 -3.41
N LEU A 31 -6.65 -5.78 -4.50
CA LEU A 31 -7.87 -5.02 -4.56
C LEU A 31 -8.77 -5.55 -5.68
N GLN A 32 -10.06 -5.72 -5.38
CA GLN A 32 -11.12 -5.91 -6.36
C GLN A 32 -12.35 -5.16 -5.86
N SER A 33 -12.62 -3.98 -6.43
CA SER A 33 -13.72 -3.13 -6.01
C SER A 33 -14.28 -2.33 -7.18
N GLY A 34 -15.58 -2.19 -7.24
CA GLY A 34 -16.30 -1.26 -8.11
C GLY A 34 -16.74 0.02 -7.41
N ALA A 35 -16.35 0.20 -6.14
CA ALA A 35 -16.73 1.36 -5.33
C ALA A 35 -15.55 1.93 -4.55
N THR A 36 -15.64 3.23 -4.25
CA THR A 36 -14.70 3.95 -3.38
C THR A 36 -14.89 3.56 -1.92
N VAL A 37 -13.97 3.95 -1.04
CA VAL A 37 -14.10 3.77 0.43
C VAL A 37 -15.32 4.48 1.01
N GLY A 38 -15.85 5.49 0.33
CA GLY A 38 -17.12 6.14 0.69
C GLY A 38 -18.36 5.44 0.15
N GLY A 39 -18.24 4.23 -0.45
CA GLY A 39 -19.37 3.43 -0.96
C GLY A 39 -19.94 3.91 -2.31
N VAL A 40 -19.32 4.92 -2.95
CA VAL A 40 -19.76 5.44 -4.24
C VAL A 40 -19.17 4.61 -5.38
N SER A 41 -20.04 4.15 -6.31
CA SER A 41 -19.58 3.43 -7.50
C SER A 41 -18.61 4.26 -8.32
N ILE A 42 -17.53 3.63 -8.78
CA ILE A 42 -16.56 4.30 -9.67
C ILE A 42 -17.11 4.34 -11.10
N ALA A 43 -16.72 5.39 -11.82
CA ALA A 43 -16.95 5.50 -13.25
C ALA A 43 -15.68 5.94 -13.96
N TYR A 44 -15.35 5.29 -15.05
CA TYR A 44 -14.24 5.72 -15.89
C TYR A 44 -14.59 7.01 -16.65
N PRO A 45 -13.61 7.86 -16.94
CA PRO A 45 -13.83 9.04 -17.76
C PRO A 45 -14.44 8.67 -19.12
N LYS A 46 -15.54 9.34 -19.50
CA LYS A 46 -16.25 9.07 -20.76
C LYS A 46 -15.82 9.99 -21.90
N THR A 47 -15.08 11.04 -21.59
CA THR A 47 -14.66 12.10 -22.54
C THR A 47 -13.18 12.37 -22.41
N GLY A 48 -12.53 12.68 -23.53
CA GLY A 48 -11.08 12.92 -23.59
C GLY A 48 -10.27 11.62 -23.71
N SER A 49 -8.98 11.77 -23.93
CA SER A 49 -8.03 10.65 -23.97
C SER A 49 -7.72 10.18 -22.56
N ALA A 50 -7.88 8.91 -22.28
CA ALA A 50 -7.52 8.34 -20.99
C ALA A 50 -6.00 8.48 -20.73
N GLU A 51 -5.63 8.82 -19.51
CA GLU A 51 -4.24 8.87 -19.06
C GLU A 51 -4.15 8.23 -17.68
N LEU A 52 -3.24 7.28 -17.56
CA LEU A 52 -2.94 6.65 -16.28
C LEU A 52 -1.62 7.23 -15.76
N THR A 53 -1.66 7.79 -14.56
CA THR A 53 -0.48 8.35 -13.90
C THR A 53 -0.23 7.61 -12.59
N ALA A 54 0.96 7.04 -12.44
CA ALA A 54 1.37 6.41 -11.19
C ALA A 54 2.44 7.28 -10.52
N VAL A 55 2.27 7.55 -9.22
CA VAL A 55 3.23 8.26 -8.41
C VAL A 55 3.52 7.49 -7.12
N ARG A 56 4.75 7.61 -6.64
CA ARG A 56 5.13 7.16 -5.30
C ARG A 56 5.20 8.38 -4.40
N LEU A 57 4.49 8.31 -3.28
CA LEU A 57 4.58 9.30 -2.21
C LEU A 57 5.48 8.76 -1.11
N ASP A 58 6.39 9.59 -0.61
CA ASP A 58 7.18 9.35 0.59
C ASP A 58 6.75 10.40 1.62
N ILE A 59 6.13 9.97 2.73
CA ILE A 59 5.56 10.82 3.77
C ILE A 59 6.30 10.54 5.07
N GLY A 60 7.11 11.50 5.54
CA GLY A 60 7.81 11.38 6.83
C GLY A 60 6.84 11.32 8.01
N PRO A 61 7.29 10.89 9.22
CA PRO A 61 6.47 10.89 10.41
C PRO A 61 5.84 12.27 10.68
N GLY A 62 4.52 12.31 10.90
CA GLY A 62 3.76 13.54 11.09
C GLY A 62 3.57 14.38 9.82
N GLY A 63 4.16 13.97 8.68
CA GLY A 63 3.94 14.61 7.38
C GLY A 63 2.53 14.34 6.84
N GLU A 64 2.07 15.22 5.94
CA GLU A 64 0.75 15.11 5.34
C GLU A 64 0.74 15.60 3.89
N THR A 65 -0.24 15.13 3.12
CA THR A 65 -0.41 15.54 1.73
C THR A 65 -0.97 16.95 1.60
N GLY A 66 -1.60 17.46 2.67
CA GLY A 66 -2.42 18.66 2.66
C GLY A 66 -3.78 18.40 1.98
N ARG A 67 -4.76 19.27 2.29
CA ARG A 67 -6.13 19.15 1.79
C ARG A 67 -6.18 19.20 0.26
N HIS A 68 -6.80 18.20 -0.35
CA HIS A 68 -6.95 18.06 -1.80
C HIS A 68 -8.15 17.18 -2.14
N MET A 69 -8.52 17.11 -3.42
CA MET A 69 -9.51 16.16 -3.92
C MET A 69 -9.07 15.56 -5.25
N HIS A 70 -9.61 14.40 -5.57
CA HIS A 70 -9.37 13.70 -6.83
C HIS A 70 -10.61 13.79 -7.73
N PRO A 71 -10.50 14.39 -8.94
CA PRO A 71 -11.61 14.43 -9.89
C PRO A 71 -11.92 13.07 -10.55
N TYR A 72 -10.98 12.13 -10.46
CA TYR A 72 -11.04 10.83 -11.12
C TYR A 72 -10.77 9.68 -10.17
N PRO A 73 -11.18 8.44 -10.51
CA PRO A 73 -10.88 7.25 -9.74
C PRO A 73 -9.38 7.14 -9.47
N THR A 74 -9.04 6.89 -8.23
CA THR A 74 -7.66 6.85 -7.76
C THR A 74 -7.46 5.62 -6.90
N LEU A 75 -6.57 4.72 -7.35
CA LEU A 75 -6.13 3.57 -6.56
C LEU A 75 -4.98 4.02 -5.66
N VAL A 76 -5.05 3.61 -4.39
CA VAL A 76 -3.98 3.79 -3.41
C VAL A 76 -3.56 2.42 -2.89
N TYR A 77 -2.24 2.22 -2.77
CA TYR A 77 -1.65 1.04 -2.15
C TYR A 77 -0.52 1.46 -1.21
N VAL A 78 -0.61 1.06 0.05
CA VAL A 78 0.42 1.36 1.05
C VAL A 78 1.54 0.33 0.92
N LEU A 79 2.71 0.80 0.51
CA LEU A 79 3.91 -0.03 0.33
C LEU A 79 4.63 -0.26 1.65
N GLU A 80 4.74 0.78 2.47
CA GLU A 80 5.47 0.78 3.75
C GLU A 80 4.80 1.75 4.73
N GLY A 81 4.92 1.47 6.04
CA GLY A 81 4.41 2.32 7.10
C GLY A 81 2.89 2.32 7.22
N GLU A 82 2.36 3.42 7.70
CA GLU A 82 0.92 3.62 7.91
C GLU A 82 0.49 5.05 7.59
N ILE A 83 -0.73 5.22 7.14
CA ILE A 83 -1.35 6.52 6.89
C ILE A 83 -2.77 6.54 7.44
N GLU A 84 -3.19 7.70 7.90
CA GLU A 84 -4.58 8.02 8.17
C GLU A 84 -5.09 8.94 7.06
N VAL A 85 -6.27 8.66 6.56
CA VAL A 85 -6.94 9.45 5.52
C VAL A 85 -8.22 10.00 6.09
N ASP A 86 -8.29 11.31 6.25
CA ASP A 86 -9.51 12.01 6.59
C ASP A 86 -10.23 12.50 5.32
N MET A 87 -11.55 12.51 5.36
CA MET A 87 -12.41 12.91 4.25
C MET A 87 -13.54 13.80 4.78
N ASP A 88 -13.93 14.79 3.99
CA ASP A 88 -15.10 15.61 4.31
C ASP A 88 -16.32 14.70 4.55
N GLY A 89 -17.15 15.08 5.50
CA GLY A 89 -18.24 14.25 6.02
C GLY A 89 -17.86 13.46 7.26
N GLY A 90 -16.62 13.61 7.78
CA GLY A 90 -16.17 13.02 9.04
C GLY A 90 -15.70 11.57 8.95
N MET A 91 -15.48 11.05 7.74
CA MET A 91 -14.88 9.73 7.56
C MET A 91 -13.37 9.82 7.79
N VAL A 92 -12.85 8.94 8.65
CA VAL A 92 -11.43 8.76 8.91
C VAL A 92 -11.11 7.27 8.82
N HIS A 93 -10.13 6.93 8.00
CA HIS A 93 -9.68 5.56 7.80
C HIS A 93 -8.16 5.47 7.97
N SER A 94 -7.69 4.43 8.67
CA SER A 94 -6.27 4.12 8.79
C SER A 94 -5.91 2.94 7.90
N TYR A 95 -4.77 3.04 7.23
CA TYR A 95 -4.23 2.05 6.32
C TYR A 95 -2.76 1.79 6.64
N LYS A 96 -2.33 0.54 6.52
CA LYS A 96 -0.95 0.10 6.75
C LYS A 96 -0.40 -0.64 5.54
N ALA A 97 0.89 -0.92 5.57
CA ALA A 97 1.56 -1.67 4.52
C ALA A 97 0.78 -2.94 4.11
N GLY A 98 0.52 -3.09 2.82
CA GLY A 98 -0.28 -4.15 2.22
C GLY A 98 -1.75 -3.77 1.96
N ASP A 99 -2.26 -2.71 2.57
CA ASP A 99 -3.64 -2.26 2.35
C ASP A 99 -3.76 -1.50 1.02
N SER A 100 -4.91 -1.67 0.36
CA SER A 100 -5.25 -0.98 -0.88
C SER A 100 -6.72 -0.57 -0.91
N PHE A 101 -6.99 0.57 -1.52
CA PHE A 101 -8.35 1.12 -1.58
C PHE A 101 -8.53 2.08 -2.76
N LEU A 102 -9.79 2.36 -3.10
CA LEU A 102 -10.16 3.39 -4.08
C LEU A 102 -10.59 4.65 -3.33
N MET A 103 -9.89 5.75 -3.61
CA MET A 103 -10.20 7.06 -3.05
C MET A 103 -11.59 7.55 -3.48
N VAL A 104 -12.23 8.30 -2.60
CA VAL A 104 -13.44 9.05 -2.93
C VAL A 104 -13.16 10.06 -4.04
N VAL A 105 -14.11 10.22 -4.94
CA VAL A 105 -14.03 11.17 -6.06
C VAL A 105 -14.76 12.46 -5.69
N ASN A 106 -14.19 13.61 -6.04
CA ASN A 106 -14.77 14.93 -5.79
C ASN A 106 -15.08 15.24 -4.31
N THR A 107 -14.32 14.62 -3.41
CA THR A 107 -14.43 14.86 -1.96
C THR A 107 -13.08 15.33 -1.44
N TRP A 108 -13.08 16.38 -0.62
CA TRP A 108 -11.86 16.86 0.01
C TRP A 108 -11.32 15.84 0.98
N THR A 109 -10.03 15.60 0.92
CA THR A 109 -9.32 14.62 1.74
C THR A 109 -7.94 15.14 2.13
N ASN A 110 -7.37 14.53 3.15
CA ASN A 110 -5.97 14.71 3.55
C ASN A 110 -5.42 13.36 4.03
N ALA A 111 -4.25 12.99 3.58
CA ALA A 111 -3.56 11.80 4.08
C ALA A 111 -2.37 12.23 4.95
N LYS A 112 -2.26 11.63 6.13
CA LYS A 112 -1.24 11.94 7.13
C LYS A 112 -0.53 10.66 7.57
N ASN A 113 0.78 10.70 7.69
CA ASN A 113 1.53 9.65 8.35
C ASN A 113 1.42 9.82 9.87
N THR A 114 0.67 8.94 10.52
CA THR A 114 0.48 8.92 11.98
C THR A 114 1.48 8.01 12.70
N GLY A 115 2.29 7.26 11.93
CA GLY A 115 3.33 6.38 12.46
C GLY A 115 4.61 7.10 12.83
N THR A 116 5.54 6.33 13.38
CA THR A 116 6.88 6.80 13.78
C THR A 116 7.94 6.57 12.70
N MET A 117 7.62 5.83 11.66
CA MET A 117 8.47 5.53 10.52
C MET A 117 7.92 6.20 9.25
N PRO A 118 8.77 6.44 8.23
CA PRO A 118 8.28 6.94 6.95
C PRO A 118 7.23 6.01 6.34
N ALA A 119 6.17 6.59 5.78
CA ALA A 119 5.18 5.89 4.97
C ALA A 119 5.51 6.06 3.50
N ARG A 120 5.38 4.97 2.72
CA ARG A 120 5.54 4.97 1.27
C ARG A 120 4.26 4.45 0.64
N VAL A 121 3.72 5.21 -0.31
CA VAL A 121 2.40 4.94 -0.89
C VAL A 121 2.50 5.02 -2.42
N LEU A 122 1.99 3.99 -3.10
CA LEU A 122 1.74 4.03 -4.54
C LEU A 122 0.35 4.59 -4.79
N VAL A 123 0.25 5.62 -5.61
CA VAL A 123 -1.01 6.21 -6.03
C VAL A 123 -1.12 6.13 -7.55
N VAL A 124 -2.23 5.59 -8.05
CA VAL A 124 -2.50 5.44 -9.49
C VAL A 124 -3.78 6.20 -9.83
N TYR A 125 -3.64 7.26 -10.60
CA TYR A 125 -4.75 8.06 -11.11
C TYR A 125 -5.23 7.50 -12.44
N ILE A 126 -6.53 7.28 -12.57
CA ILE A 126 -7.20 6.87 -13.81
C ILE A 126 -7.85 8.13 -14.40
N GLY A 127 -7.03 8.99 -14.96
CA GLY A 127 -7.36 10.35 -15.33
C GLY A 127 -7.58 10.57 -16.82
N VAL A 128 -7.50 11.83 -17.21
CA VAL A 128 -7.67 12.31 -18.58
C VAL A 128 -6.47 13.18 -18.96
N HIS A 129 -5.89 12.93 -20.12
CA HIS A 129 -4.75 13.68 -20.64
C HIS A 129 -5.00 15.20 -20.60
N GLY A 130 -4.02 15.93 -20.06
CA GLY A 130 -4.07 17.38 -19.93
C GLY A 130 -5.05 17.90 -18.87
N LYS A 131 -5.61 17.04 -18.02
CA LYS A 131 -6.45 17.42 -16.88
C LYS A 131 -5.75 17.12 -15.55
N PRO A 132 -5.99 17.91 -14.50
CA PRO A 132 -5.37 17.68 -13.21
C PRO A 132 -5.92 16.40 -12.56
N ASN A 133 -5.02 15.57 -12.02
CA ASN A 133 -5.37 14.38 -11.23
C ASN A 133 -5.66 14.74 -9.76
N LEU A 134 -5.28 15.93 -9.34
CA LEU A 134 -5.43 16.44 -7.97
C LEU A 134 -5.76 17.94 -8.04
N VAL A 135 -6.71 18.36 -7.21
CA VAL A 135 -7.11 19.76 -7.06
C VAL A 135 -6.88 20.19 -5.61
N ARG A 136 -6.37 21.40 -5.40
CA ARG A 136 -6.20 22.01 -4.06
C ARG A 136 -7.21 23.12 -3.83
N PRO A 137 -7.57 23.42 -2.56
CA PRO A 137 -8.37 24.59 -2.24
C PRO A 137 -7.67 25.88 -2.73
N LYS A 138 -8.45 26.85 -3.12
CA LYS A 138 -7.98 28.21 -3.45
C LYS A 138 -7.64 28.99 -2.19
#